data_3557043665d62a0d3be8394dceabd9b3
#
_entry.id   3557043665d62a0d3be8394dceabd9b3
#
_cell.length_a   1.000
_cell.length_b   1.000
_cell.length_c   1.000
_cell.angle_alpha   90.00
_cell.angle_beta   90.00
_cell.angle_gamma   90.00
#
_symmetry.space_group_name_H-M   'P 1'
#
loop_
_entity.id
_entity.type
_entity.pdbx_description
1 polymer ?
#
loop_
_entity_poly.entity_id
_entity_poly.type
_entity_poly.pdbx_seq_one_letter_code
_entity_poly.pdbx_strand_id
1 'polypeptide(L)'
;MAVKYNASPREGLTFDDVLIKPGLSEVLPADVDIRSHITRSIPVNIPIIASAMDTVTEAQMAIAMAQAGGIGVLHRNMEPDEQAAQVRQVKKFESGMVVNPLTIEPGASLQQALDLMKDNHISGIPVVESGGNAQPGKLVGILTNRDVRFATDPRQKISELMTKKLITVREGVSQDEAKRLLHQHRIEKLLVVDAQYRCVGLITVKDIEKAVANPNACKDEQGRLRVAAATTVGDKGFARTEALIAAGVDLVVVDTAHGHSKYVLDAVTRIKRQSNKVQVVAGNVATAEGVKALIGCGADAIKVGIGPGSICTTRVVAGVGVPQLTAIMDCVEAAKASGTPVIADGGLKYSGDLAKAISAGADCAMVGSLLAGTDETPGEVFLYQGRSYKTYRGMGSVGAMSRGSADRYFQQDIKDTLKLVPEGVEGQVPYKGSAATVLHQLTGGLRAAMGYVGAKTLSELHAKAEFVRITGAGLRESHVHDVTITRESPNYPSRV
;
A
#
# COMPACT_ATOMS: atom_id res chain seq x y z
N MET A 1 -20.52 -30.75 30.04
CA MET A 1 -19.29 -30.48 29.26
C MET A 1 -18.19 -30.18 30.25
N ALA A 2 -17.16 -31.00 30.33
CA ALA A 2 -16.01 -30.72 31.21
C ALA A 2 -15.22 -29.57 30.58
N VAL A 3 -15.03 -28.49 31.35
CA VAL A 3 -14.10 -27.43 30.99
C VAL A 3 -12.72 -28.08 30.88
N LYS A 4 -12.16 -28.15 29.66
CA LYS A 4 -10.78 -28.55 29.47
C LYS A 4 -9.89 -27.46 30.07
N TYR A 5 -9.53 -27.61 31.34
CA TYR A 5 -8.39 -26.94 31.91
C TYR A 5 -7.16 -27.56 31.23
N ASN A 6 -6.81 -27.07 30.04
CA ASN A 6 -5.50 -27.32 29.49
C ASN A 6 -4.46 -26.69 30.43
N ALA A 7 -3.29 -27.32 30.47
CA ALA A 7 -2.08 -26.89 31.17
C ALA A 7 -1.94 -25.37 31.27
N SER A 8 -1.20 -24.92 32.28
CA SER A 8 -0.93 -23.47 32.55
C SER A 8 -0.95 -22.61 31.31
N PRO A 9 -1.63 -21.44 31.32
CA PRO A 9 -1.69 -20.57 30.15
C PRO A 9 -0.30 -20.33 29.57
N ARG A 10 -0.14 -20.51 28.25
CA ARG A 10 1.12 -20.23 27.56
C ARG A 10 1.46 -18.75 27.70
N GLU A 11 2.72 -18.45 27.99
CA GLU A 11 3.21 -17.08 27.96
C GLU A 11 3.28 -16.58 26.51
N GLY A 12 2.77 -15.36 26.29
CA GLY A 12 2.86 -14.66 25.00
C GLY A 12 3.75 -13.44 25.10
N LEU A 13 4.60 -13.24 24.09
CA LEU A 13 5.57 -12.15 24.02
C LEU A 13 5.15 -11.09 23.01
N THR A 14 5.38 -9.82 23.34
CA THR A 14 5.31 -8.70 22.42
C THR A 14 6.71 -8.16 22.09
N PHE A 15 6.82 -7.12 21.27
CA PHE A 15 8.10 -6.55 20.87
C PHE A 15 8.89 -5.96 22.05
N ASP A 16 8.20 -5.47 23.09
CA ASP A 16 8.85 -4.91 24.29
C ASP A 16 9.47 -5.99 25.19
N ASP A 17 9.14 -7.26 25.02
CA ASP A 17 9.60 -8.37 25.85
C ASP A 17 10.94 -8.95 25.39
N VAL A 18 11.43 -8.54 24.22
CA VAL A 18 12.63 -9.10 23.62
C VAL A 18 13.55 -8.06 22.98
N LEU A 19 14.83 -8.42 22.85
CA LEU A 19 15.79 -7.76 21.96
C LEU A 19 16.37 -8.77 20.98
N ILE A 20 16.80 -8.31 19.80
CA ILE A 20 17.56 -9.12 18.84
C ILE A 20 19.02 -9.17 19.33
N LYS A 21 19.58 -10.36 19.45
CA LYS A 21 20.97 -10.59 19.87
C LYS A 21 21.91 -10.18 18.72
N PRO A 22 22.95 -9.35 18.97
CA PRO A 22 23.95 -9.05 17.95
C PRO A 22 24.80 -10.28 17.66
N GLY A 23 25.25 -10.41 16.41
CA GLY A 23 26.12 -11.48 15.93
C GLY A 23 27.40 -10.97 15.28
N LEU A 24 28.23 -11.90 14.82
CA LEU A 24 29.37 -11.53 13.96
C LEU A 24 28.84 -10.95 12.66
N SER A 25 29.30 -9.78 12.30
CA SER A 25 28.89 -9.09 11.08
C SER A 25 30.07 -8.70 10.21
N GLU A 26 29.97 -9.06 8.94
CA GLU A 26 30.84 -8.61 7.84
C GLU A 26 30.06 -7.72 6.85
N VAL A 27 28.87 -7.25 7.25
CA VAL A 27 27.92 -6.52 6.40
C VAL A 27 27.68 -5.12 6.96
N LEU A 28 27.82 -4.11 6.10
CA LEU A 28 27.45 -2.73 6.47
C LEU A 28 25.95 -2.48 6.22
N PRO A 29 25.29 -1.65 7.02
CA PRO A 29 23.87 -1.32 6.83
C PRO A 29 23.53 -0.78 5.44
N ALA A 30 24.50 -0.16 4.75
CA ALA A 30 24.32 0.34 3.38
C ALA A 30 24.24 -0.78 2.33
N ASP A 31 24.85 -1.92 2.60
CA ASP A 31 25.01 -3.02 1.63
C ASP A 31 23.93 -4.11 1.76
N VAL A 32 23.04 -3.99 2.75
CA VAL A 32 21.98 -4.98 2.96
C VAL A 32 20.81 -4.80 2.00
N ASP A 33 20.24 -5.91 1.57
CA ASP A 33 19.04 -5.97 0.74
C ASP A 33 17.80 -6.23 1.60
N ILE A 34 16.90 -5.23 1.63
CA ILE A 34 15.63 -5.29 2.38
C ILE A 34 14.42 -5.62 1.50
N ARG A 35 14.63 -6.03 0.25
CA ARG A 35 13.52 -6.44 -0.64
C ARG A 35 12.81 -7.66 -0.08
N SER A 36 11.51 -7.70 -0.29
CA SER A 36 10.62 -8.74 0.19
C SER A 36 9.49 -9.02 -0.80
N HIS A 37 8.50 -9.79 -0.34
CA HIS A 37 7.30 -10.12 -1.10
C HIS A 37 6.06 -9.95 -0.23
N ILE A 38 5.01 -9.33 -0.75
CA ILE A 38 3.70 -9.29 -0.08
C ILE A 38 2.95 -10.60 -0.31
N THR A 39 2.98 -11.07 -1.55
CA THR A 39 2.56 -12.41 -1.97
C THR A 39 3.70 -13.04 -2.76
N ARG A 40 3.61 -14.32 -3.07
CA ARG A 40 4.63 -14.99 -3.91
C ARG A 40 4.86 -14.31 -5.27
N SER A 41 3.87 -13.56 -5.77
CA SER A 41 3.90 -12.92 -7.08
C SER A 41 4.11 -11.40 -7.02
N ILE A 42 4.00 -10.78 -5.85
CA ILE A 42 4.13 -9.31 -5.69
C ILE A 42 5.36 -8.99 -4.85
N PRO A 43 6.49 -8.68 -5.51
CA PRO A 43 7.68 -8.18 -4.83
C PRO A 43 7.49 -6.73 -4.36
N VAL A 44 8.20 -6.36 -3.30
CA VAL A 44 8.36 -4.99 -2.79
C VAL A 44 9.83 -4.71 -2.50
N ASN A 45 10.23 -3.45 -2.67
CA ASN A 45 11.61 -3.02 -2.44
C ASN A 45 11.87 -2.60 -0.99
N ILE A 46 10.81 -2.35 -0.22
CA ILE A 46 10.84 -2.21 1.24
C ILE A 46 9.71 -3.07 1.85
N PRO A 47 9.94 -3.75 2.99
CA PRO A 47 8.95 -4.66 3.59
C PRO A 47 7.89 -3.92 4.42
N ILE A 48 7.37 -2.80 3.90
CA ILE A 48 6.42 -1.94 4.62
C ILE A 48 5.15 -1.74 3.79
N ILE A 49 4.01 -1.89 4.44
CA ILE A 49 2.66 -1.73 3.89
C ILE A 49 1.92 -0.67 4.71
N ALA A 50 1.30 0.33 4.05
CA ALA A 50 0.43 1.27 4.76
C ALA A 50 -0.96 0.65 4.99
N SER A 51 -1.47 0.79 6.23
CA SER A 51 -2.70 0.13 6.68
C SER A 51 -3.95 0.71 6.04
N ALA A 52 -4.98 -0.14 5.89
CA ALA A 52 -6.29 0.20 5.35
C ALA A 52 -7.16 0.97 6.35
N MET A 53 -6.73 2.16 6.75
CA MET A 53 -7.42 3.01 7.72
C MET A 53 -7.78 4.35 7.10
N ASP A 54 -8.97 4.85 7.40
CA ASP A 54 -9.53 6.08 6.82
C ASP A 54 -8.83 7.39 7.28
N THR A 55 -7.87 7.28 8.18
CA THR A 55 -6.96 8.34 8.60
C THR A 55 -5.50 8.05 8.25
N VAL A 56 -5.24 7.05 7.39
CA VAL A 56 -3.88 6.66 6.98
C VAL A 56 -3.74 6.56 5.46
N THR A 57 -4.55 5.74 4.79
CA THR A 57 -4.27 5.38 3.38
C THR A 57 -5.42 5.68 2.44
N GLU A 58 -5.26 6.76 1.71
CA GLU A 58 -5.95 7.07 0.47
C GLU A 58 -4.94 7.17 -0.70
N ALA A 59 -5.37 7.63 -1.87
CA ALA A 59 -4.55 7.62 -3.09
C ALA A 59 -3.18 8.30 -2.92
N GLN A 60 -3.08 9.41 -2.17
CA GLN A 60 -1.81 10.11 -1.96
C GLN A 60 -0.80 9.27 -1.17
N MET A 61 -1.23 8.67 -0.05
CA MET A 61 -0.40 7.76 0.72
C MET A 61 -0.05 6.50 -0.09
N ALA A 62 -0.99 5.94 -0.85
CA ALA A 62 -0.71 4.77 -1.68
C ALA A 62 0.35 5.06 -2.76
N ILE A 63 0.32 6.26 -3.35
CA ILE A 63 1.35 6.73 -4.29
C ILE A 63 2.70 6.85 -3.59
N ALA A 64 2.78 7.56 -2.47
CA ALA A 64 4.02 7.76 -1.72
C ALA A 64 4.64 6.42 -1.28
N MET A 65 3.83 5.49 -0.81
CA MET A 65 4.26 4.14 -0.45
C MET A 65 4.84 3.38 -1.63
N ALA A 66 4.15 3.39 -2.78
CA ALA A 66 4.63 2.71 -3.98
C ALA A 66 5.91 3.35 -4.52
N GLN A 67 6.05 4.67 -4.51
CA GLN A 67 7.27 5.40 -4.88
C GLN A 67 8.45 5.03 -3.98
N ALA A 68 8.22 4.85 -2.69
CA ALA A 68 9.23 4.41 -1.74
C ALA A 68 9.62 2.93 -1.87
N GLY A 69 8.85 2.15 -2.63
CA GLY A 69 9.09 0.72 -2.87
C GLY A 69 8.24 -0.24 -2.03
N GLY A 70 7.30 0.28 -1.22
CA GLY A 70 6.28 -0.47 -0.49
C GLY A 70 4.94 -0.50 -1.23
N ILE A 71 3.84 -0.66 -0.50
CA ILE A 71 2.48 -0.59 -1.05
C ILE A 71 1.52 0.03 -0.04
N GLY A 72 0.55 0.82 -0.52
CA GLY A 72 -0.56 1.32 0.30
C GLY A 72 -1.82 0.50 0.08
N VAL A 73 -2.56 0.22 1.16
CA VAL A 73 -3.87 -0.43 1.09
C VAL A 73 -4.96 0.63 1.26
N LEU A 74 -5.65 0.96 0.17
CA LEU A 74 -6.78 1.89 0.20
C LEU A 74 -7.87 1.38 1.13
N HIS A 75 -8.31 2.23 2.06
CA HIS A 75 -9.36 1.85 2.99
C HIS A 75 -10.72 1.72 2.28
N ARG A 76 -11.66 1.01 2.90
CA ARG A 76 -13.00 0.75 2.34
C ARG A 76 -14.12 1.55 2.99
N ASN A 77 -13.78 2.51 3.85
CA ASN A 77 -14.75 3.39 4.52
C ASN A 77 -15.20 4.53 3.58
N MET A 78 -15.54 4.15 2.36
CA MET A 78 -16.03 4.98 1.25
C MET A 78 -16.83 4.11 0.28
N GLU A 79 -17.53 4.72 -0.66
CA GLU A 79 -18.29 3.98 -1.67
C GLU A 79 -17.36 3.19 -2.61
N PRO A 80 -17.81 2.03 -3.16
CA PRO A 80 -16.98 1.19 -4.04
C PRO A 80 -16.42 1.92 -5.26
N ASP A 81 -17.22 2.79 -5.88
CA ASP A 81 -16.82 3.56 -7.06
C ASP A 81 -15.76 4.61 -6.73
N GLU A 82 -15.85 5.23 -5.55
CA GLU A 82 -14.85 6.17 -5.04
C GLU A 82 -13.52 5.45 -4.80
N GLN A 83 -13.55 4.29 -4.13
CA GLN A 83 -12.34 3.49 -3.90
C GLN A 83 -11.72 3.02 -5.22
N ALA A 84 -12.54 2.59 -6.18
CA ALA A 84 -12.10 2.23 -7.54
C ALA A 84 -11.49 3.44 -8.29
N ALA A 85 -12.04 4.64 -8.10
CA ALA A 85 -11.46 5.86 -8.66
C ALA A 85 -10.07 6.16 -8.07
N GLN A 86 -9.87 5.95 -6.78
CA GLN A 86 -8.56 6.08 -6.14
C GLN A 86 -7.56 5.03 -6.65
N VAL A 87 -7.98 3.77 -6.89
CA VAL A 87 -7.14 2.76 -7.57
C VAL A 87 -6.68 3.28 -8.92
N ARG A 88 -7.61 3.76 -9.75
CA ARG A 88 -7.27 4.33 -11.08
C ARG A 88 -6.32 5.52 -10.96
N GLN A 89 -6.48 6.38 -9.95
CA GLN A 89 -5.60 7.50 -9.70
C GLN A 89 -4.16 7.05 -9.43
N VAL A 90 -3.95 6.05 -8.57
CA VAL A 90 -2.62 5.48 -8.30
C VAL A 90 -2.03 4.86 -9.55
N LYS A 91 -2.83 4.07 -10.29
CA LYS A 91 -2.37 3.41 -11.53
C LYS A 91 -1.98 4.40 -12.64
N LYS A 92 -2.62 5.55 -12.71
CA LYS A 92 -2.28 6.62 -13.66
C LYS A 92 -1.05 7.43 -13.24
N PHE A 93 -0.68 7.39 -11.98
CA PHE A 93 0.45 8.14 -11.45
C PHE A 93 1.76 7.43 -11.77
N GLU A 94 2.69 8.08 -12.46
CA GLU A 94 4.01 7.55 -12.83
C GLU A 94 4.02 6.27 -13.68
N SER A 95 3.18 6.19 -14.68
CA SER A 95 3.15 4.99 -15.54
C SER A 95 4.38 4.81 -16.44
N GLY A 96 5.45 5.59 -16.32
CA GLY A 96 6.65 5.55 -17.18
C GLY A 96 6.33 5.60 -18.69
N MET A 97 5.28 4.89 -19.07
CA MET A 97 4.56 4.93 -20.33
C MET A 97 3.07 4.82 -20.02
N VAL A 98 2.27 5.76 -20.47
CA VAL A 98 0.80 5.65 -20.42
C VAL A 98 0.37 4.59 -21.42
N VAL A 99 -0.01 3.41 -20.95
CA VAL A 99 -0.53 2.33 -21.81
C VAL A 99 -1.97 2.65 -22.17
N ASN A 100 -2.35 2.46 -23.46
CA ASN A 100 -3.66 2.80 -24.01
C ASN A 100 -4.08 4.24 -23.64
N PRO A 101 -3.32 5.26 -24.09
CA PRO A 101 -3.63 6.64 -23.79
C PRO A 101 -5.01 7.03 -24.29
N LEU A 102 -5.64 8.03 -23.64
CA LEU A 102 -6.83 8.63 -24.17
C LEU A 102 -6.53 9.21 -25.56
N THR A 103 -7.37 8.89 -26.53
CA THR A 103 -7.22 9.31 -27.93
C THR A 103 -8.43 10.10 -28.39
N ILE A 104 -8.26 10.83 -29.48
CA ILE A 104 -9.34 11.59 -30.11
C ILE A 104 -9.30 11.38 -31.62
N GLU A 105 -10.46 11.49 -32.28
CA GLU A 105 -10.57 11.36 -33.74
C GLU A 105 -10.20 12.66 -34.46
N PRO A 106 -9.65 12.60 -35.69
CA PRO A 106 -9.30 13.79 -36.47
C PRO A 106 -10.50 14.70 -36.78
N GLY A 107 -11.69 14.12 -36.84
CA GLY A 107 -12.96 14.84 -37.10
C GLY A 107 -13.58 15.50 -35.88
N ALA A 108 -13.09 15.25 -34.69
CA ALA A 108 -13.59 15.86 -33.45
C ALA A 108 -13.33 17.39 -33.44
N SER A 109 -14.09 18.11 -32.62
CA SER A 109 -13.97 19.56 -32.48
C SER A 109 -12.93 19.95 -31.43
N LEU A 110 -12.42 21.17 -31.53
CA LEU A 110 -11.54 21.77 -30.53
C LEU A 110 -12.17 21.75 -29.11
N GLN A 111 -13.48 22.06 -29.02
CA GLN A 111 -14.18 22.01 -27.73
C GLN A 111 -14.10 20.63 -27.08
N GLN A 112 -14.38 19.57 -27.84
CA GLN A 112 -14.29 18.20 -27.34
C GLN A 112 -12.87 17.85 -26.86
N ALA A 113 -11.84 18.31 -27.56
CA ALA A 113 -10.46 18.08 -27.14
C ALA A 113 -10.11 18.85 -25.85
N LEU A 114 -10.56 20.09 -25.72
CA LEU A 114 -10.32 20.92 -24.51
C LEU A 114 -11.04 20.32 -23.30
N ASP A 115 -12.28 19.87 -23.45
CA ASP A 115 -13.04 19.22 -22.40
C ASP A 115 -12.34 17.92 -21.96
N LEU A 116 -11.93 17.08 -22.93
CA LEU A 116 -11.19 15.84 -22.66
C LEU A 116 -9.85 16.12 -21.93
N MET A 117 -9.12 17.16 -22.32
CA MET A 117 -7.88 17.58 -21.67
C MET A 117 -8.13 18.05 -20.25
N LYS A 118 -9.16 18.86 -20.01
CA LYS A 118 -9.52 19.42 -18.72
C LYS A 118 -9.99 18.34 -17.76
N ASP A 119 -10.94 17.51 -18.18
CA ASP A 119 -11.56 16.48 -17.34
C ASP A 119 -10.56 15.39 -16.90
N ASN A 120 -9.54 15.14 -17.75
CA ASN A 120 -8.52 14.14 -17.47
C ASN A 120 -7.17 14.71 -17.02
N HIS A 121 -7.05 16.04 -16.86
CA HIS A 121 -5.82 16.75 -16.48
C HIS A 121 -4.61 16.40 -17.36
N ILE A 122 -4.82 16.27 -18.67
CA ILE A 122 -3.79 15.92 -19.65
C ILE A 122 -3.45 17.10 -20.56
N SER A 123 -2.21 17.19 -20.99
CA SER A 123 -1.68 18.28 -21.82
C SER A 123 -1.40 17.89 -23.27
N GLY A 124 -1.90 16.71 -23.68
CA GLY A 124 -1.79 16.26 -25.06
C GLY A 124 -2.46 14.92 -25.28
N ILE A 125 -3.05 14.77 -26.45
CA ILE A 125 -3.89 13.62 -26.82
C ILE A 125 -3.40 13.07 -28.16
N PRO A 126 -3.06 11.78 -28.29
CA PRO A 126 -2.84 11.14 -29.59
C PRO A 126 -4.12 11.20 -30.44
N VAL A 127 -3.95 11.54 -31.70
CA VAL A 127 -5.07 11.56 -32.66
C VAL A 127 -5.00 10.30 -33.50
N VAL A 128 -6.10 9.53 -33.49
CA VAL A 128 -6.18 8.22 -34.15
C VAL A 128 -7.39 8.14 -35.08
N GLU A 129 -7.23 7.48 -36.19
CA GLU A 129 -8.35 7.11 -37.05
C GLU A 129 -9.10 5.92 -36.42
N SER A 130 -10.43 6.01 -36.36
CA SER A 130 -11.27 5.02 -35.69
C SER A 130 -11.02 3.62 -36.23
N GLY A 131 -10.66 2.72 -35.37
CA GLY A 131 -10.51 1.29 -35.69
C GLY A 131 -11.64 0.49 -35.08
N GLY A 132 -12.89 0.81 -35.32
CA GLY A 132 -14.11 0.13 -34.85
C GLY A 132 -13.95 -0.88 -33.70
N ASN A 133 -14.81 -0.80 -32.66
CA ASN A 133 -14.90 -1.69 -31.49
C ASN A 133 -13.62 -1.99 -30.72
N ALA A 134 -13.32 -1.15 -29.72
CA ALA A 134 -12.38 -1.40 -28.60
C ALA A 134 -10.91 -1.70 -28.96
N GLN A 135 -10.46 -1.51 -30.19
CA GLN A 135 -9.05 -1.64 -30.55
C GLN A 135 -8.36 -0.26 -30.66
N PRO A 136 -7.07 -0.14 -30.30
CA PRO A 136 -6.31 1.07 -30.55
C PRO A 136 -6.41 1.49 -32.02
N GLY A 137 -6.71 2.77 -32.30
CA GLY A 137 -6.79 3.30 -33.65
C GLY A 137 -5.41 3.55 -34.27
N LYS A 138 -5.35 3.62 -35.62
CA LYS A 138 -4.14 3.97 -36.34
C LYS A 138 -3.75 5.41 -36.01
N LEU A 139 -2.51 5.62 -35.58
CA LEU A 139 -2.00 6.94 -35.21
C LEU A 139 -1.84 7.84 -36.42
N VAL A 140 -2.45 9.05 -36.39
CA VAL A 140 -2.38 10.04 -37.48
C VAL A 140 -1.88 11.42 -37.03
N GLY A 141 -1.85 11.69 -35.71
CA GLY A 141 -1.43 12.97 -35.18
C GLY A 141 -1.27 12.99 -33.68
N ILE A 142 -0.84 14.12 -33.16
CA ILE A 142 -0.91 14.46 -31.74
C ILE A 142 -1.41 15.88 -31.58
N LEU A 143 -2.30 16.10 -30.62
CA LEU A 143 -2.76 17.42 -30.20
C LEU A 143 -2.21 17.75 -28.83
N THR A 144 -1.55 18.89 -28.67
CA THR A 144 -0.95 19.35 -27.42
C THR A 144 -1.45 20.73 -27.03
N ASN A 145 -1.22 21.13 -25.77
CA ASN A 145 -1.52 22.52 -25.33
C ASN A 145 -0.85 23.59 -26.21
N ARG A 146 0.26 23.27 -26.88
CA ARG A 146 0.94 24.20 -27.82
C ARG A 146 0.12 24.40 -29.06
N ASP A 147 -0.48 23.34 -29.59
CA ASP A 147 -1.26 23.36 -30.83
C ASP A 147 -2.59 24.12 -30.64
N VAL A 148 -3.18 24.08 -29.46
CA VAL A 148 -4.50 24.69 -29.16
C VAL A 148 -4.41 26.07 -28.50
N ARG A 149 -3.21 26.52 -28.12
CA ARG A 149 -3.01 27.75 -27.30
C ARG A 149 -3.67 29.01 -27.85
N PHE A 150 -3.70 29.15 -29.14
CA PHE A 150 -4.23 30.34 -29.83
C PHE A 150 -5.44 30.02 -30.72
N ALA A 151 -5.95 28.81 -30.67
CA ALA A 151 -7.14 28.41 -31.39
C ALA A 151 -8.39 29.00 -30.71
N THR A 152 -9.23 29.70 -31.48
CA THR A 152 -10.39 30.46 -30.95
C THR A 152 -11.75 29.91 -31.38
N ASP A 153 -11.81 29.13 -32.48
CA ASP A 153 -13.08 28.53 -32.93
C ASP A 153 -13.32 27.16 -32.29
N PRO A 154 -14.29 27.03 -31.36
CA PRO A 154 -14.58 25.76 -30.68
C PRO A 154 -14.98 24.62 -31.61
N ARG A 155 -15.44 24.94 -32.83
CA ARG A 155 -15.89 23.95 -33.85
C ARG A 155 -14.79 23.53 -34.81
N GLN A 156 -13.60 24.16 -34.74
CA GLN A 156 -12.46 23.80 -35.58
C GLN A 156 -12.09 22.33 -35.42
N LYS A 157 -11.85 21.63 -36.53
CA LYS A 157 -11.51 20.21 -36.51
C LYS A 157 -10.09 19.96 -36.03
N ILE A 158 -9.90 18.90 -35.25
CA ILE A 158 -8.59 18.49 -34.71
C ILE A 158 -7.59 18.22 -35.84
N SER A 159 -8.03 17.68 -36.97
CA SER A 159 -7.19 17.41 -38.15
C SER A 159 -6.48 18.65 -38.70
N GLU A 160 -6.97 19.87 -38.43
CA GLU A 160 -6.39 21.15 -38.85
C GLU A 160 -5.37 21.66 -37.83
N LEU A 161 -5.53 21.30 -36.56
CA LEU A 161 -4.70 21.78 -35.44
C LEU A 161 -3.58 20.81 -35.06
N MET A 162 -3.78 19.51 -35.28
CA MET A 162 -2.86 18.48 -34.83
C MET A 162 -1.50 18.53 -35.52
N THR A 163 -0.44 18.20 -34.79
CA THR A 163 0.87 17.95 -35.35
C THR A 163 0.87 16.57 -36.06
N LYS A 164 1.18 16.58 -37.38
CA LYS A 164 1.18 15.36 -38.22
C LYS A 164 2.56 14.70 -38.36
N LYS A 165 3.65 15.48 -38.18
CA LYS A 165 5.02 14.95 -38.22
C LYS A 165 5.34 14.36 -36.85
N LEU A 166 5.14 13.05 -36.71
CA LEU A 166 5.26 12.35 -35.45
C LEU A 166 6.64 11.71 -35.28
N ILE A 167 7.13 11.72 -34.05
CA ILE A 167 8.24 10.89 -33.58
C ILE A 167 7.63 9.76 -32.79
N THR A 168 7.85 8.54 -33.23
CA THR A 168 7.28 7.32 -32.63
C THR A 168 8.36 6.31 -32.31
N VAL A 169 8.08 5.46 -31.35
CA VAL A 169 8.90 4.29 -30.98
C VAL A 169 8.03 3.03 -30.92
N ARG A 170 8.68 1.87 -30.93
CA ARG A 170 8.00 0.58 -30.72
C ARG A 170 7.87 0.27 -29.24
N GLU A 171 6.97 -0.64 -28.91
CA GLU A 171 6.89 -1.23 -27.56
C GLU A 171 8.24 -1.81 -27.16
N GLY A 172 8.59 -1.69 -25.86
CA GLY A 172 9.85 -2.17 -25.32
C GLY A 172 11.04 -1.21 -25.50
N VAL A 173 10.82 0.03 -25.96
CA VAL A 173 11.86 1.07 -26.00
C VAL A 173 12.48 1.28 -24.61
N SER A 174 13.81 1.37 -24.52
CA SER A 174 14.48 1.67 -23.25
C SER A 174 14.25 3.11 -22.81
N GLN A 175 14.32 3.37 -21.50
CA GLN A 175 14.19 4.74 -20.97
C GLN A 175 15.26 5.69 -21.51
N ASP A 176 16.50 5.20 -21.68
CA ASP A 176 17.62 6.00 -22.22
C ASP A 176 17.37 6.38 -23.67
N GLU A 177 16.86 5.48 -24.48
CA GLU A 177 16.50 5.73 -25.87
C GLU A 177 15.31 6.73 -25.94
N ALA A 178 14.28 6.53 -25.13
CA ALA A 178 13.15 7.46 -25.06
C ALA A 178 13.60 8.86 -24.64
N LYS A 179 14.47 8.98 -23.63
CA LYS A 179 15.07 10.24 -23.17
C LYS A 179 15.87 10.91 -24.28
N ARG A 180 16.69 10.14 -24.98
CA ARG A 180 17.50 10.63 -26.11
C ARG A 180 16.62 11.21 -27.22
N LEU A 181 15.55 10.52 -27.61
CA LEU A 181 14.62 10.97 -28.65
C LEU A 181 13.83 12.22 -28.23
N LEU A 182 13.31 12.28 -26.99
CA LEU A 182 12.63 13.45 -26.45
C LEU A 182 13.55 14.69 -26.50
N HIS A 183 14.80 14.55 -26.08
CA HIS A 183 15.77 15.64 -26.09
C HIS A 183 16.19 16.02 -27.52
N GLN A 184 16.51 15.06 -28.37
CA GLN A 184 16.96 15.29 -29.76
C GLN A 184 15.90 16.04 -30.57
N HIS A 185 14.65 15.67 -30.42
CA HIS A 185 13.52 16.26 -31.16
C HIS A 185 12.86 17.44 -30.43
N ARG A 186 13.32 17.76 -29.21
CA ARG A 186 12.77 18.83 -28.35
C ARG A 186 11.26 18.69 -28.14
N ILE A 187 10.80 17.47 -27.93
CA ILE A 187 9.40 17.13 -27.68
C ILE A 187 9.22 16.68 -26.23
N GLU A 188 8.04 16.89 -25.67
CA GLU A 188 7.69 16.49 -24.29
C GLU A 188 6.97 15.15 -24.24
N LYS A 189 6.52 14.65 -25.39
CA LYS A 189 5.70 13.44 -25.52
C LYS A 189 6.18 12.60 -26.67
N LEU A 190 6.43 11.32 -26.41
CA LEU A 190 6.87 10.31 -27.37
C LEU A 190 5.79 9.24 -27.50
N LEU A 191 5.30 9.05 -28.72
CA LEU A 191 4.21 8.13 -29.01
C LEU A 191 4.76 6.71 -29.21
N VAL A 192 4.12 5.72 -28.58
CA VAL A 192 4.49 4.31 -28.73
C VAL A 192 3.46 3.63 -29.63
N VAL A 193 3.96 2.92 -30.64
CA VAL A 193 3.11 2.25 -31.62
C VAL A 193 3.45 0.77 -31.72
N ASP A 194 2.44 -0.02 -32.08
CA ASP A 194 2.61 -1.44 -32.41
C ASP A 194 3.07 -1.66 -33.86
N ALA A 195 3.14 -2.93 -34.30
CA ALA A 195 3.53 -3.30 -35.66
C ALA A 195 2.59 -2.76 -36.74
N GLN A 196 1.31 -2.49 -36.42
CA GLN A 196 0.29 -1.94 -37.31
C GLN A 196 0.18 -0.43 -37.23
N TYR A 197 1.13 0.26 -36.56
CA TYR A 197 1.13 1.70 -36.34
C TYR A 197 -0.08 2.20 -35.56
N ARG A 198 -0.61 1.38 -34.65
CA ARG A 198 -1.68 1.77 -33.74
C ARG A 198 -1.06 2.36 -32.48
N CYS A 199 -1.69 3.39 -31.91
CA CYS A 199 -1.20 4.04 -30.70
C CYS A 199 -1.46 3.15 -29.46
N VAL A 200 -0.42 2.56 -28.93
CA VAL A 200 -0.48 1.68 -27.75
C VAL A 200 0.08 2.31 -26.49
N GLY A 201 0.81 3.41 -26.63
CA GLY A 201 1.39 4.10 -25.48
C GLY A 201 1.82 5.54 -25.71
N LEU A 202 2.09 6.23 -24.62
CA LEU A 202 2.61 7.60 -24.59
C LEU A 202 3.64 7.72 -23.45
N ILE A 203 4.86 8.17 -23.76
CA ILE A 203 5.92 8.45 -22.78
C ILE A 203 6.10 9.96 -22.70
N THR A 204 6.16 10.54 -21.49
CA THR A 204 6.42 11.96 -21.30
C THR A 204 7.75 12.21 -20.58
N VAL A 205 8.31 13.42 -20.72
CA VAL A 205 9.50 13.84 -19.97
C VAL A 205 9.27 13.70 -18.47
N LYS A 206 8.08 14.08 -17.99
CA LYS A 206 7.72 13.95 -16.56
C LYS A 206 7.75 12.50 -16.06
N ASP A 207 7.33 11.54 -16.88
CA ASP A 207 7.35 10.12 -16.50
C ASP A 207 8.79 9.61 -16.34
N ILE A 208 9.70 10.08 -17.22
CA ILE A 208 11.12 9.72 -17.13
C ILE A 208 11.78 10.38 -15.91
N GLU A 209 11.52 11.67 -15.67
CA GLU A 209 12.06 12.40 -14.50
C GLU A 209 11.62 11.71 -13.19
N LYS A 210 10.35 11.34 -13.08
CA LYS A 210 9.82 10.63 -11.92
C LYS A 210 10.41 9.22 -11.76
N ALA A 211 10.64 8.51 -12.85
CA ALA A 211 11.26 7.20 -12.80
C ALA A 211 12.71 7.27 -12.30
N VAL A 212 13.44 8.34 -12.64
CA VAL A 212 14.79 8.62 -12.12
C VAL A 212 14.74 9.04 -10.65
N ALA A 213 13.72 9.81 -10.24
CA ALA A 213 13.57 10.25 -8.86
C ALA A 213 13.23 9.10 -7.90
N ASN A 214 12.49 8.08 -8.37
CA ASN A 214 12.03 6.94 -7.56
C ASN A 214 12.50 5.59 -8.13
N PRO A 215 13.81 5.29 -8.11
CA PRO A 215 14.36 4.07 -8.72
C PRO A 215 13.88 2.79 -8.03
N ASN A 216 13.47 2.89 -6.76
CA ASN A 216 12.98 1.77 -5.96
C ASN A 216 11.45 1.65 -5.97
N ALA A 217 10.73 2.38 -6.84
CA ALA A 217 9.28 2.34 -6.84
C ALA A 217 8.74 0.93 -7.11
N CYS A 218 7.71 0.55 -6.35
CA CYS A 218 7.01 -0.72 -6.52
C CYS A 218 6.05 -0.63 -7.71
N LYS A 219 6.43 -1.24 -8.83
CA LYS A 219 5.70 -1.17 -10.10
C LYS A 219 5.27 -2.54 -10.60
N ASP A 220 4.18 -2.56 -11.36
CA ASP A 220 3.73 -3.74 -12.08
C ASP A 220 4.53 -3.95 -13.38
N GLU A 221 4.21 -5.02 -14.12
CA GLU A 221 4.89 -5.39 -15.38
C GLU A 221 4.68 -4.35 -16.50
N GLN A 222 3.70 -3.44 -16.32
CA GLN A 222 3.42 -2.33 -17.24
C GLN A 222 4.07 -1.01 -16.79
N GLY A 223 4.89 -1.04 -15.74
CA GLY A 223 5.58 0.12 -15.20
C GLY A 223 4.68 1.05 -14.38
N ARG A 224 3.45 0.66 -14.03
CA ARG A 224 2.52 1.44 -13.21
C ARG A 224 2.74 1.15 -11.73
N LEU A 225 2.53 2.14 -10.87
CA LEU A 225 2.60 1.94 -9.43
C LEU A 225 1.62 0.84 -8.97
N ARG A 226 2.08 -0.04 -8.08
CA ARG A 226 1.22 -1.05 -7.47
C ARG A 226 0.37 -0.46 -6.36
N VAL A 227 -0.86 -0.93 -6.25
CA VAL A 227 -1.81 -0.50 -5.23
C VAL A 227 -2.63 -1.69 -4.72
N ALA A 228 -2.86 -1.71 -3.41
CA ALA A 228 -3.77 -2.63 -2.76
C ALA A 228 -5.05 -1.90 -2.32
N ALA A 229 -6.13 -2.64 -2.17
CA ALA A 229 -7.38 -2.08 -1.65
C ALA A 229 -8.10 -3.08 -0.75
N ALA A 230 -8.67 -2.58 0.34
CA ALA A 230 -9.42 -3.38 1.29
C ALA A 230 -10.83 -3.68 0.78
N THR A 231 -11.30 -4.89 1.05
CA THR A 231 -12.68 -5.33 0.87
C THR A 231 -13.21 -5.98 2.13
N THR A 232 -14.47 -6.39 2.10
CA THR A 232 -15.16 -7.06 3.20
C THR A 232 -15.76 -8.38 2.75
N VAL A 233 -16.54 -9.02 3.61
CA VAL A 233 -17.23 -10.29 3.35
C VAL A 233 -18.62 -10.09 2.72
N GLY A 234 -19.24 -11.17 2.23
CA GLY A 234 -20.60 -11.19 1.69
C GLY A 234 -20.73 -10.57 0.30
N ASP A 235 -21.98 -10.35 -0.15
CA ASP A 235 -22.25 -9.85 -1.50
C ASP A 235 -21.77 -8.42 -1.74
N LYS A 236 -21.88 -7.55 -0.74
CA LYS A 236 -21.37 -6.17 -0.80
C LYS A 236 -19.83 -6.14 -0.96
N GLY A 237 -19.13 -7.01 -0.22
CA GLY A 237 -17.68 -7.15 -0.34
C GLY A 237 -17.27 -7.71 -1.71
N PHE A 238 -18.03 -8.64 -2.25
CA PHE A 238 -17.77 -9.21 -3.56
C PHE A 238 -17.99 -8.17 -4.67
N ALA A 239 -19.10 -7.44 -4.69
CA ALA A 239 -19.35 -6.37 -5.65
C ALA A 239 -18.27 -5.28 -5.62
N ARG A 240 -17.83 -4.88 -4.42
CA ARG A 240 -16.68 -3.98 -4.24
C ARG A 240 -15.42 -4.56 -4.88
N THR A 241 -15.14 -5.83 -4.66
CA THR A 241 -13.96 -6.51 -5.21
C THR A 241 -14.00 -6.52 -6.74
N GLU A 242 -15.16 -6.74 -7.36
CA GLU A 242 -15.33 -6.66 -8.82
C GLU A 242 -15.00 -5.27 -9.35
N ALA A 243 -15.50 -4.21 -8.70
CA ALA A 243 -15.18 -2.82 -9.07
C ALA A 243 -13.67 -2.51 -8.94
N LEU A 244 -13.01 -3.02 -7.90
CA LEU A 244 -11.57 -2.86 -7.68
C LEU A 244 -10.75 -3.60 -8.74
N ILE A 245 -11.14 -4.83 -9.10
CA ILE A 245 -10.50 -5.60 -10.18
C ILE A 245 -10.65 -4.88 -11.51
N ALA A 246 -11.85 -4.37 -11.83
CA ALA A 246 -12.09 -3.58 -13.04
C ALA A 246 -11.28 -2.28 -13.07
N ALA A 247 -10.96 -1.70 -11.91
CA ALA A 247 -10.08 -0.53 -11.80
C ALA A 247 -8.59 -0.86 -11.93
N GLY A 248 -8.19 -2.15 -11.95
CA GLY A 248 -6.82 -2.61 -12.11
C GLY A 248 -6.04 -2.71 -10.81
N VAL A 249 -6.69 -3.01 -9.68
CA VAL A 249 -6.01 -3.27 -8.40
C VAL A 249 -5.07 -4.47 -8.52
N ASP A 250 -3.88 -4.39 -7.90
CA ASP A 250 -2.91 -5.50 -7.91
C ASP A 250 -3.20 -6.52 -6.81
N LEU A 251 -3.72 -6.05 -5.67
CA LEU A 251 -3.89 -6.83 -4.46
C LEU A 251 -5.18 -6.43 -3.75
N VAL A 252 -6.01 -7.40 -3.42
CA VAL A 252 -7.21 -7.22 -2.59
C VAL A 252 -6.94 -7.73 -1.19
N VAL A 253 -7.31 -6.94 -0.18
CA VAL A 253 -7.17 -7.31 1.22
C VAL A 253 -8.55 -7.57 1.81
N VAL A 254 -8.88 -8.82 2.12
CA VAL A 254 -10.09 -9.17 2.90
C VAL A 254 -9.79 -8.83 4.35
N ASP A 255 -10.23 -7.63 4.77
CA ASP A 255 -9.82 -7.00 6.02
C ASP A 255 -10.93 -7.05 7.08
N THR A 256 -10.76 -7.93 8.07
CA THR A 256 -11.71 -8.17 9.16
C THR A 256 -11.02 -8.22 10.52
N ALA A 257 -11.78 -8.02 11.60
CA ALA A 257 -11.26 -8.13 12.96
C ALA A 257 -10.88 -9.57 13.32
N HIS A 258 -11.55 -10.56 12.70
CA HIS A 258 -11.30 -11.99 12.91
C HIS A 258 -11.36 -12.76 11.59
N GLY A 259 -10.18 -13.08 11.04
CA GLY A 259 -10.02 -13.75 9.74
C GLY A 259 -10.36 -15.25 9.76
N HIS A 260 -10.27 -15.92 10.90
CA HIS A 260 -10.65 -17.33 11.04
C HIS A 260 -12.16 -17.48 11.24
N SER A 261 -12.92 -16.93 10.31
CA SER A 261 -14.38 -16.92 10.28
C SER A 261 -14.86 -17.52 8.97
N LYS A 262 -15.96 -18.31 9.02
CA LYS A 262 -16.56 -18.90 7.83
C LYS A 262 -16.82 -17.87 6.73
N TYR A 263 -17.31 -16.69 7.09
CA TYR A 263 -17.59 -15.63 6.13
C TYR A 263 -16.35 -15.11 5.39
N VAL A 264 -15.18 -15.09 6.07
CA VAL A 264 -13.90 -14.72 5.48
C VAL A 264 -13.40 -15.83 4.56
N LEU A 265 -13.48 -17.09 5.00
CA LEU A 265 -13.08 -18.25 4.19
C LEU A 265 -13.90 -18.35 2.90
N ASP A 266 -15.23 -18.15 2.99
CA ASP A 266 -16.12 -18.12 1.84
C ASP A 266 -15.79 -16.95 0.90
N ALA A 267 -15.51 -15.75 1.43
CA ALA A 267 -15.13 -14.58 0.65
C ALA A 267 -13.83 -14.81 -0.14
N VAL A 268 -12.77 -15.31 0.51
CA VAL A 268 -11.50 -15.64 -0.15
C VAL A 268 -11.72 -16.66 -1.27
N THR A 269 -12.44 -17.74 -0.99
CA THR A 269 -12.76 -18.79 -1.97
C THR A 269 -13.50 -18.23 -3.16
N ARG A 270 -14.51 -17.37 -2.93
CA ARG A 270 -15.31 -16.74 -3.98
C ARG A 270 -14.48 -15.83 -4.87
N ILE A 271 -13.62 -14.98 -4.28
CA ILE A 271 -12.73 -14.07 -5.03
C ILE A 271 -11.76 -14.87 -5.89
N LYS A 272 -11.14 -15.91 -5.35
CA LYS A 272 -10.16 -16.74 -6.09
C LYS A 272 -10.80 -17.53 -7.22
N ARG A 273 -12.06 -17.93 -7.09
CA ARG A 273 -12.84 -18.55 -8.19
C ARG A 273 -13.16 -17.56 -9.31
N GLN A 274 -13.42 -16.30 -8.97
CA GLN A 274 -13.71 -15.24 -9.95
C GLN A 274 -12.46 -14.84 -10.73
N SER A 275 -11.31 -14.74 -10.06
CA SER A 275 -10.06 -14.29 -10.68
C SER A 275 -8.84 -14.92 -10.01
N ASN A 276 -8.14 -15.78 -10.75
CA ASN A 276 -6.83 -16.29 -10.31
C ASN A 276 -5.70 -15.27 -10.49
N LYS A 277 -5.94 -14.14 -11.17
CA LYS A 277 -4.93 -13.12 -11.45
C LYS A 277 -4.77 -12.15 -10.28
N VAL A 278 -5.88 -11.78 -9.62
CA VAL A 278 -5.81 -10.88 -8.47
C VAL A 278 -5.24 -11.63 -7.27
N GLN A 279 -4.28 -11.00 -6.60
CA GLN A 279 -3.72 -11.53 -5.37
C GLN A 279 -4.62 -11.18 -4.18
N VAL A 280 -4.77 -12.10 -3.23
CA VAL A 280 -5.66 -11.94 -2.08
C VAL A 280 -4.86 -12.10 -0.78
N VAL A 281 -4.82 -11.03 0.02
CA VAL A 281 -4.40 -11.08 1.42
C VAL A 281 -5.64 -11.23 2.28
N ALA A 282 -5.60 -12.11 3.27
CA ALA A 282 -6.73 -12.28 4.19
C ALA A 282 -6.26 -12.21 5.66
N GLY A 283 -7.11 -11.69 6.52
CA GLY A 283 -6.86 -11.56 7.95
C GLY A 283 -7.97 -10.75 8.66
N ASN A 284 -7.79 -10.52 9.99
CA ASN A 284 -6.58 -10.83 10.74
C ASN A 284 -6.73 -12.17 11.47
N VAL A 285 -5.62 -12.87 11.59
CA VAL A 285 -5.50 -14.08 12.39
C VAL A 285 -4.35 -13.95 13.40
N ALA A 286 -4.31 -14.84 14.39
CA ALA A 286 -3.24 -14.90 15.38
C ALA A 286 -2.90 -16.34 15.77
N THR A 287 -3.42 -17.35 15.04
CA THR A 287 -3.23 -18.76 15.36
C THR A 287 -2.87 -19.58 14.12
N ALA A 288 -2.17 -20.70 14.35
CA ALA A 288 -1.78 -21.63 13.30
C ALA A 288 -2.98 -22.20 12.52
N GLU A 289 -4.09 -22.48 13.21
CA GLU A 289 -5.32 -23.00 12.62
C GLU A 289 -5.94 -21.97 11.67
N GLY A 290 -5.97 -20.69 12.07
CA GLY A 290 -6.46 -19.59 11.23
C GLY A 290 -5.63 -19.43 9.96
N VAL A 291 -4.30 -19.54 10.07
CA VAL A 291 -3.38 -19.51 8.91
C VAL A 291 -3.70 -20.65 7.94
N LYS A 292 -3.74 -21.89 8.45
CA LYS A 292 -4.01 -23.08 7.63
C LYS A 292 -5.37 -23.00 6.93
N ALA A 293 -6.40 -22.50 7.63
CA ALA A 293 -7.73 -22.32 7.06
C ALA A 293 -7.73 -21.33 5.90
N LEU A 294 -7.09 -20.17 6.04
CA LEU A 294 -7.00 -19.15 5.00
C LEU A 294 -6.18 -19.61 3.80
N ILE A 295 -5.06 -20.30 4.03
CA ILE A 295 -4.24 -20.89 2.95
C ILE A 295 -5.07 -21.94 2.19
N GLY A 296 -5.82 -22.80 2.91
CA GLY A 296 -6.70 -23.80 2.30
C GLY A 296 -7.81 -23.22 1.42
N CYS A 297 -8.22 -21.97 1.66
CA CYS A 297 -9.18 -21.24 0.84
C CYS A 297 -8.55 -20.48 -0.33
N GLY A 298 -7.20 -20.49 -0.46
CA GLY A 298 -6.47 -19.87 -1.57
C GLY A 298 -5.98 -18.45 -1.30
N ALA A 299 -5.87 -18.02 -0.03
CA ALA A 299 -5.21 -16.75 0.29
C ALA A 299 -3.73 -16.77 -0.16
N ASP A 300 -3.28 -15.70 -0.80
CA ASP A 300 -1.92 -15.55 -1.34
C ASP A 300 -0.95 -15.01 -0.28
N ALA A 301 -1.45 -14.36 0.76
CA ALA A 301 -0.71 -13.97 1.96
C ALA A 301 -1.65 -13.84 3.17
N ILE A 302 -1.07 -13.92 4.36
CA ILE A 302 -1.80 -13.93 5.63
C ILE A 302 -1.45 -12.69 6.44
N LYS A 303 -2.48 -11.97 6.91
CA LYS A 303 -2.31 -10.78 7.75
C LYS A 303 -2.54 -11.16 9.22
N VAL A 304 -1.52 -10.91 10.06
CA VAL A 304 -1.43 -11.39 11.45
C VAL A 304 -1.50 -10.23 12.43
N GLY A 305 -2.44 -10.31 13.37
CA GLY A 305 -2.56 -9.37 14.48
C GLY A 305 -3.99 -9.21 14.98
N ILE A 306 -4.27 -9.68 16.20
CA ILE A 306 -5.55 -9.51 16.90
C ILE A 306 -5.32 -8.57 18.10
N GLY A 307 -5.76 -7.32 17.97
CA GLY A 307 -5.74 -6.32 19.03
C GLY A 307 -4.39 -5.65 19.35
N PRO A 308 -3.31 -5.70 18.52
CA PRO A 308 -2.04 -5.05 18.88
C PRO A 308 -1.99 -3.56 18.52
N GLY A 309 -2.92 -3.03 17.73
CA GLY A 309 -2.91 -1.64 17.28
C GLY A 309 -2.99 -0.64 18.43
N SER A 310 -2.32 0.52 18.28
CA SER A 310 -2.23 1.56 19.33
C SER A 310 -3.59 2.17 19.73
N ILE A 311 -4.56 2.12 18.83
CA ILE A 311 -5.93 2.64 19.03
C ILE A 311 -6.99 1.53 19.04
N CYS A 312 -6.54 0.25 19.09
CA CYS A 312 -7.41 -0.91 19.19
C CYS A 312 -7.70 -1.24 20.65
N THR A 313 -8.97 -1.46 20.99
CA THR A 313 -9.43 -1.84 22.32
C THR A 313 -9.99 -3.26 22.39
N THR A 314 -9.92 -4.04 21.32
CA THR A 314 -10.44 -5.42 21.24
C THR A 314 -10.02 -6.27 22.46
N ARG A 315 -8.73 -6.20 22.85
CA ARG A 315 -8.21 -6.97 23.99
C ARG A 315 -8.83 -6.59 25.33
N VAL A 316 -9.23 -5.33 25.48
CA VAL A 316 -9.86 -4.81 26.71
C VAL A 316 -11.37 -5.04 26.67
N VAL A 317 -12.02 -4.78 25.53
CA VAL A 317 -13.47 -4.88 25.37
C VAL A 317 -13.95 -6.32 25.24
N ALA A 318 -13.28 -7.10 24.39
CA ALA A 318 -13.66 -8.49 24.12
C ALA A 318 -12.84 -9.52 24.92
N GLY A 319 -11.71 -9.12 25.53
CA GLY A 319 -10.80 -10.03 26.23
C GLY A 319 -10.04 -10.97 25.28
N VAL A 320 -10.04 -10.69 23.96
CA VAL A 320 -9.49 -11.60 22.94
C VAL A 320 -8.26 -10.98 22.30
N GLY A 321 -7.21 -11.79 22.11
CA GLY A 321 -5.99 -11.38 21.42
C GLY A 321 -4.82 -12.29 21.72
N VAL A 322 -3.75 -12.12 20.96
CA VAL A 322 -2.46 -12.80 21.20
C VAL A 322 -1.36 -11.74 21.15
N PRO A 323 -0.37 -11.72 22.07
CA PRO A 323 0.78 -10.82 21.99
C PRO A 323 1.48 -10.96 20.63
N GLN A 324 1.83 -9.82 20.02
CA GLN A 324 2.08 -9.75 18.58
C GLN A 324 3.29 -10.58 18.11
N LEU A 325 4.38 -10.59 18.88
CA LEU A 325 5.56 -11.36 18.49
C LEU A 325 5.25 -12.87 18.47
N THR A 326 4.57 -13.37 19.50
CA THR A 326 4.11 -14.76 19.57
C THR A 326 3.16 -15.10 18.43
N ALA A 327 2.20 -14.21 18.12
CA ALA A 327 1.28 -14.40 17.01
C ALA A 327 2.01 -14.52 15.66
N ILE A 328 3.02 -13.67 15.43
CA ILE A 328 3.85 -13.73 14.22
C ILE A 328 4.59 -15.06 14.13
N MET A 329 5.30 -15.45 15.19
CA MET A 329 6.08 -16.70 15.20
C MET A 329 5.22 -17.94 14.94
N ASP A 330 4.06 -18.06 15.61
CA ASP A 330 3.13 -19.17 15.43
C ASP A 330 2.54 -19.22 14.01
N CYS A 331 2.20 -18.05 13.47
CA CYS A 331 1.62 -17.94 12.13
C CYS A 331 2.66 -18.20 11.02
N VAL A 332 3.89 -17.73 11.20
CA VAL A 332 5.02 -17.99 10.28
C VAL A 332 5.33 -19.48 10.22
N GLU A 333 5.45 -20.12 11.36
CA GLU A 333 5.69 -21.59 11.41
C GLU A 333 4.56 -22.36 10.71
N ALA A 334 3.30 -21.94 10.89
CA ALA A 334 2.16 -22.59 10.23
C ALA A 334 2.14 -22.35 8.71
N ALA A 335 2.64 -21.21 8.22
CA ALA A 335 2.68 -20.85 6.81
C ALA A 335 3.89 -21.44 6.06
N LYS A 336 4.93 -21.86 6.79
CA LYS A 336 6.24 -22.27 6.24
C LYS A 336 6.14 -23.38 5.19
N ALA A 337 5.34 -24.42 5.44
CA ALA A 337 5.21 -25.54 4.51
C ALA A 337 4.63 -25.16 3.16
N SER A 338 3.79 -24.12 3.11
CA SER A 338 3.17 -23.60 1.87
C SER A 338 3.99 -22.50 1.22
N GLY A 339 4.98 -21.93 1.90
CA GLY A 339 5.69 -20.73 1.45
C GLY A 339 4.78 -19.52 1.27
N THR A 340 3.67 -19.44 2.02
CA THR A 340 2.73 -18.30 1.95
C THR A 340 3.26 -17.17 2.81
N PRO A 341 3.48 -15.95 2.25
CA PRO A 341 3.98 -14.83 3.01
C PRO A 341 3.08 -14.40 4.17
N VAL A 342 3.72 -13.92 5.24
CA VAL A 342 3.07 -13.43 6.44
C VAL A 342 3.31 -11.94 6.62
N ILE A 343 2.24 -11.18 6.88
CA ILE A 343 2.27 -9.74 7.10
C ILE A 343 1.98 -9.48 8.59
N ALA A 344 2.94 -8.89 9.29
CA ALA A 344 2.79 -8.46 10.68
C ALA A 344 1.99 -7.15 10.73
N ASP A 345 0.76 -7.18 11.26
CA ASP A 345 -0.15 -6.02 11.29
C ASP A 345 -0.38 -5.52 12.71
N GLY A 346 0.15 -4.33 13.01
CA GLY A 346 -0.05 -3.62 14.26
C GLY A 346 0.99 -3.89 15.34
N GLY A 347 0.98 -3.06 16.38
CA GLY A 347 1.87 -3.16 17.54
C GLY A 347 3.25 -2.54 17.35
N LEU A 348 3.59 -2.06 16.15
CA LEU A 348 4.87 -1.43 15.85
C LEU A 348 4.86 0.04 16.27
N LYS A 349 5.82 0.43 17.11
CA LYS A 349 6.00 1.79 17.65
C LYS A 349 7.29 2.45 17.16
N TYR A 350 8.29 1.66 16.84
CA TYR A 350 9.64 2.07 16.44
C TYR A 350 10.17 1.22 15.28
N SER A 351 11.23 1.67 14.63
CA SER A 351 11.95 0.89 13.62
C SER A 351 12.52 -0.43 14.18
N GLY A 352 12.89 -0.45 15.46
CA GLY A 352 13.30 -1.68 16.13
C GLY A 352 12.20 -2.75 16.20
N ASP A 353 10.92 -2.34 16.32
CA ASP A 353 9.80 -3.29 16.29
C ASP A 353 9.59 -3.88 14.90
N LEU A 354 9.80 -3.06 13.85
CA LEU A 354 9.84 -3.54 12.48
C LEU A 354 10.94 -4.60 12.31
N ALA A 355 12.15 -4.32 12.79
CA ALA A 355 13.24 -5.28 12.75
C ALA A 355 12.91 -6.59 13.49
N LYS A 356 12.27 -6.51 14.68
CA LYS A 356 11.83 -7.68 15.44
C LYS A 356 10.74 -8.48 14.73
N ALA A 357 9.76 -7.79 14.10
CA ALA A 357 8.70 -8.45 13.33
C ALA A 357 9.26 -9.24 12.14
N ILE A 358 10.17 -8.61 11.37
CA ILE A 358 10.85 -9.28 10.27
C ILE A 358 11.74 -10.41 10.78
N SER A 359 12.54 -10.19 11.83
CA SER A 359 13.38 -11.23 12.44
C SER A 359 12.58 -12.44 12.95
N ALA A 360 11.31 -12.25 13.33
CA ALA A 360 10.39 -13.32 13.71
C ALA A 360 9.83 -14.11 12.50
N GLY A 361 10.23 -13.76 11.29
CA GLY A 361 9.88 -14.45 10.05
C GLY A 361 8.75 -13.80 9.24
N ALA A 362 8.25 -12.62 9.64
CA ALA A 362 7.31 -11.89 8.80
C ALA A 362 8.00 -11.38 7.52
N ASP A 363 7.31 -11.51 6.38
CA ASP A 363 7.82 -11.02 5.10
C ASP A 363 7.66 -9.50 4.96
N CYS A 364 6.56 -8.96 5.50
CA CYS A 364 6.27 -7.53 5.50
C CYS A 364 5.62 -7.12 6.83
N ALA A 365 5.65 -5.82 7.11
CA ALA A 365 4.93 -5.23 8.23
C ALA A 365 3.93 -4.18 7.73
N MET A 366 2.69 -4.26 8.24
CA MET A 366 1.66 -3.26 8.01
C MET A 366 1.69 -2.22 9.14
N VAL A 367 1.79 -0.95 8.77
CA VAL A 367 1.93 0.15 9.71
C VAL A 367 0.79 1.16 9.57
N GLY A 368 0.22 1.57 10.70
CA GLY A 368 -0.81 2.61 10.80
C GLY A 368 -0.28 3.84 11.52
N SER A 369 -0.11 3.76 12.86
CA SER A 369 0.31 4.89 13.71
C SER A 369 1.65 5.50 13.32
N LEU A 370 2.57 4.73 12.79
CA LEU A 370 3.87 5.23 12.34
C LEU A 370 3.73 6.18 11.15
N LEU A 371 2.80 5.92 10.22
CA LEU A 371 2.51 6.78 9.07
C LEU A 371 1.43 7.84 9.37
N ALA A 372 0.54 7.59 10.32
CA ALA A 372 -0.48 8.57 10.73
C ALA A 372 0.19 9.90 11.13
N GLY A 373 -0.36 11.02 10.69
CA GLY A 373 0.19 12.35 10.92
C GLY A 373 1.17 12.84 9.85
N THR A 374 1.42 12.08 8.79
CA THR A 374 2.22 12.55 7.65
C THR A 374 1.39 13.37 6.67
N ASP A 375 2.06 14.09 5.76
CA ASP A 375 1.42 14.95 4.75
C ASP A 375 0.41 14.18 3.90
N GLU A 376 0.76 12.96 3.53
CA GLU A 376 0.03 12.11 2.58
C GLU A 376 -1.17 11.39 3.19
N THR A 377 -1.32 11.43 4.53
CA THR A 377 -2.51 10.88 5.20
C THR A 377 -3.73 11.80 5.01
N PRO A 378 -4.95 11.23 4.97
CA PRO A 378 -6.17 12.03 4.94
C PRO A 378 -6.32 12.98 6.15
N GLY A 379 -7.09 14.04 5.96
CA GLY A 379 -7.40 15.03 7.00
C GLY A 379 -6.42 16.20 7.06
N GLU A 380 -6.86 17.26 7.69
CA GLU A 380 -6.14 18.52 7.83
C GLU A 380 -5.19 18.51 9.03
N VAL A 381 -4.14 19.33 8.95
CA VAL A 381 -3.27 19.63 10.09
C VAL A 381 -3.95 20.70 10.93
N PHE A 382 -4.07 20.48 12.22
CA PHE A 382 -4.60 21.45 13.16
C PHE A 382 -3.66 21.72 14.33
N LEU A 383 -3.77 22.91 14.91
CA LEU A 383 -2.95 23.32 16.03
C LEU A 383 -3.63 22.99 17.36
N TYR A 384 -2.94 22.29 18.24
CA TYR A 384 -3.41 22.02 19.60
C TYR A 384 -2.27 22.18 20.58
N GLN A 385 -2.47 22.98 21.64
CA GLN A 385 -1.45 23.28 22.66
C GLN A 385 -0.07 23.68 22.11
N GLY A 386 -0.06 24.49 21.02
CA GLY A 386 1.16 24.99 20.40
C GLY A 386 1.91 23.98 19.50
N ARG A 387 1.33 22.80 19.25
CA ARG A 387 1.88 21.77 18.34
C ARG A 387 0.90 21.41 17.26
N SER A 388 1.41 20.99 16.12
CA SER A 388 0.60 20.54 14.98
C SER A 388 0.26 19.05 15.10
N TYR A 389 -1.00 18.70 14.83
CA TYR A 389 -1.54 17.34 14.91
C TYR A 389 -2.38 17.00 13.69
N LYS A 390 -2.59 15.71 13.45
CA LYS A 390 -3.64 15.16 12.58
C LYS A 390 -4.49 14.18 13.35
N THR A 391 -5.74 13.99 12.91
CA THR A 391 -6.64 12.98 13.49
C THR A 391 -6.13 11.58 13.17
N TYR A 392 -6.28 10.66 14.11
CA TYR A 392 -6.00 9.25 13.93
C TYR A 392 -7.02 8.42 14.71
N ARG A 393 -7.69 7.46 14.05
CA ARG A 393 -8.73 6.65 14.69
C ARG A 393 -8.67 5.18 14.30
N GLY A 394 -9.14 4.33 15.22
CA GLY A 394 -9.34 2.92 14.96
C GLY A 394 -10.55 2.69 14.07
N MET A 395 -10.47 1.67 13.19
CA MET A 395 -11.61 1.27 12.35
C MET A 395 -12.79 0.73 13.18
N GLY A 396 -12.56 0.35 14.44
CA GLY A 396 -13.58 -0.02 15.43
C GLY A 396 -14.05 1.14 16.31
N SER A 397 -13.65 2.39 16.05
CA SER A 397 -14.17 3.56 16.75
C SER A 397 -15.61 3.86 16.30
N VAL A 398 -16.38 4.55 17.16
CA VAL A 398 -17.78 4.91 16.87
C VAL A 398 -17.86 5.68 15.55
N GLY A 399 -17.01 6.69 15.34
CA GLY A 399 -17.02 7.51 14.14
C GLY A 399 -16.59 6.75 12.86
N ALA A 400 -15.72 5.75 12.96
CA ALA A 400 -15.40 4.90 11.82
C ALA A 400 -16.54 3.90 11.52
N MET A 401 -17.10 3.28 12.57
CA MET A 401 -18.19 2.31 12.43
C MET A 401 -19.46 2.94 11.86
N SER A 402 -19.79 4.16 12.26
CA SER A 402 -20.95 4.90 11.72
C SER A 402 -20.82 5.27 10.24
N ARG A 403 -19.60 5.30 9.70
CA ARG A 403 -19.31 5.56 8.27
C ARG A 403 -19.21 4.30 7.41
N GLY A 404 -19.28 3.09 7.99
CA GLY A 404 -19.31 1.84 7.23
C GLY A 404 -18.38 0.73 7.69
N SER A 405 -17.47 0.98 8.66
CA SER A 405 -16.54 -0.06 9.14
C SER A 405 -17.14 -1.03 10.17
N ALA A 406 -18.40 -0.88 10.53
CA ALA A 406 -19.10 -1.77 11.49
C ALA A 406 -19.11 -3.24 11.05
N ASP A 407 -19.13 -3.51 9.75
CA ASP A 407 -19.06 -4.86 9.18
C ASP A 407 -17.71 -5.56 9.43
N ARG A 408 -16.60 -4.82 9.62
CA ARG A 408 -15.31 -5.36 10.05
C ARG A 408 -15.41 -6.11 11.39
N TYR A 409 -16.34 -5.67 12.24
CA TYR A 409 -16.61 -6.17 13.60
C TYR A 409 -17.91 -6.97 13.68
N PHE A 410 -18.46 -7.38 12.51
CA PHE A 410 -19.73 -8.12 12.40
C PHE A 410 -20.93 -7.41 13.02
N GLN A 411 -20.96 -6.07 13.00
CA GLN A 411 -22.00 -5.21 13.56
C GLN A 411 -22.74 -4.41 12.47
N GLN A 412 -22.71 -4.85 11.22
CA GLN A 412 -23.35 -4.15 10.07
C GLN A 412 -24.87 -4.00 10.19
N ASP A 413 -25.53 -4.86 10.98
CA ASP A 413 -26.98 -4.87 11.15
C ASP A 413 -27.45 -3.89 12.24
N ILE A 414 -26.53 -3.31 13.01
CA ILE A 414 -26.82 -2.36 14.08
C ILE A 414 -26.97 -0.96 13.48
N LYS A 415 -28.25 -0.50 13.35
CA LYS A 415 -28.55 0.83 12.80
C LYS A 415 -28.40 1.97 13.81
N ASP A 416 -28.61 1.68 15.08
CA ASP A 416 -28.50 2.66 16.16
C ASP A 416 -27.05 2.74 16.64
N THR A 417 -26.40 3.87 16.37
CA THR A 417 -24.98 4.09 16.73
C THR A 417 -24.72 3.97 18.24
N LEU A 418 -25.73 4.23 19.08
CA LEU A 418 -25.64 4.08 20.53
C LEU A 418 -25.59 2.61 20.99
N LYS A 419 -25.97 1.69 20.11
CA LYS A 419 -25.90 0.24 20.36
C LYS A 419 -24.67 -0.44 19.81
N LEU A 420 -23.82 0.28 19.09
CA LEU A 420 -22.54 -0.23 18.66
C LEU A 420 -21.63 -0.51 19.86
N VAL A 421 -20.90 -1.60 19.81
CA VAL A 421 -19.83 -1.93 20.77
C VAL A 421 -18.49 -1.61 20.12
N PRO A 422 -17.89 -0.44 20.39
CA PRO A 422 -16.66 -0.04 19.74
C PRO A 422 -15.47 -0.85 20.28
N GLU A 423 -14.59 -1.24 19.37
CA GLU A 423 -13.32 -1.90 19.65
C GLU A 423 -12.13 -1.03 19.24
N GLY A 424 -12.28 0.27 19.29
CA GLY A 424 -11.25 1.25 18.96
C GLY A 424 -11.62 2.65 19.45
N VAL A 425 -10.61 3.50 19.54
CA VAL A 425 -10.77 4.89 19.98
C VAL A 425 -10.44 5.87 18.83
N GLU A 426 -10.86 7.11 19.02
CA GLU A 426 -10.48 8.25 18.18
C GLU A 426 -9.50 9.11 18.97
N GLY A 427 -8.48 9.61 18.29
CA GLY A 427 -7.43 10.42 18.89
C GLY A 427 -6.74 11.30 17.86
N GLN A 428 -5.60 11.82 18.25
CA GLN A 428 -4.73 12.64 17.43
C GLN A 428 -3.30 12.17 17.57
N VAL A 429 -2.52 12.38 16.53
CA VAL A 429 -1.07 12.11 16.50
C VAL A 429 -0.30 13.36 16.09
N PRO A 430 0.92 13.57 16.57
CA PRO A 430 1.75 14.67 16.11
C PRO A 430 1.91 14.64 14.58
N TYR A 431 1.89 15.82 13.98
CA TYR A 431 2.26 15.99 12.57
C TYR A 431 3.75 15.65 12.38
N LYS A 432 4.07 14.90 11.32
CA LYS A 432 5.41 14.31 11.10
C LYS A 432 6.08 14.76 9.80
N GLY A 433 5.42 15.63 9.01
CA GLY A 433 5.90 15.96 7.65
C GLY A 433 5.71 14.79 6.68
N SER A 434 6.58 14.68 5.69
CA SER A 434 6.45 13.70 4.61
C SER A 434 6.61 12.25 5.07
N ALA A 435 5.78 11.36 4.52
CA ALA A 435 5.89 9.90 4.71
C ALA A 435 7.26 9.37 4.27
N ALA A 436 7.88 9.97 3.26
CA ALA A 436 9.22 9.57 2.80
C ALA A 436 10.26 9.66 3.92
N THR A 437 10.20 10.70 4.77
CA THR A 437 11.11 10.85 5.92
C THR A 437 10.88 9.75 6.95
N VAL A 438 9.64 9.42 7.24
CA VAL A 438 9.29 8.35 8.19
C VAL A 438 9.77 6.99 7.66
N LEU A 439 9.50 6.70 6.38
CA LEU A 439 9.92 5.45 5.73
C LEU A 439 11.45 5.31 5.70
N HIS A 440 12.18 6.41 5.47
CA HIS A 440 13.64 6.43 5.55
C HIS A 440 14.14 6.00 6.94
N GLN A 441 13.55 6.52 8.02
CA GLN A 441 13.92 6.15 9.38
C GLN A 441 13.59 4.68 9.70
N LEU A 442 12.42 4.20 9.25
CA LEU A 442 12.00 2.82 9.47
C LEU A 442 12.92 1.82 8.75
N THR A 443 13.21 2.08 7.48
CA THR A 443 14.11 1.22 6.68
C THR A 443 15.55 1.32 7.15
N GLY A 444 16.00 2.51 7.59
CA GLY A 444 17.31 2.72 8.18
C GLY A 444 17.50 1.90 9.46
N GLY A 445 16.49 1.87 10.34
CA GLY A 445 16.53 1.03 11.55
C GLY A 445 16.56 -0.47 11.26
N LEU A 446 15.81 -0.93 10.24
CA LEU A 446 15.88 -2.33 9.79
C LEU A 446 17.27 -2.67 9.25
N ARG A 447 17.85 -1.81 8.40
CA ARG A 447 19.21 -1.98 7.87
C ARG A 447 20.26 -2.02 8.98
N ALA A 448 20.13 -1.17 9.99
CA ALA A 448 21.00 -1.18 11.16
C ALA A 448 20.91 -2.52 11.92
N ALA A 449 19.71 -3.02 12.17
CA ALA A 449 19.50 -4.32 12.83
C ALA A 449 20.12 -5.47 12.02
N MET A 450 19.96 -5.48 10.69
CA MET A 450 20.60 -6.46 9.81
C MET A 450 22.14 -6.38 9.89
N GLY A 451 22.69 -5.17 9.93
CA GLY A 451 24.13 -4.94 10.17
C GLY A 451 24.60 -5.52 11.49
N TYR A 452 23.87 -5.33 12.59
CA TYR A 452 24.22 -5.91 13.90
C TYR A 452 24.12 -7.44 13.93
N VAL A 453 23.19 -8.03 13.19
CA VAL A 453 23.02 -9.50 13.12
C VAL A 453 23.99 -10.14 12.11
N GLY A 454 24.56 -9.37 11.19
CA GLY A 454 25.39 -9.85 10.09
C GLY A 454 24.59 -10.52 8.99
N ALA A 455 23.37 -10.05 8.75
CA ALA A 455 22.45 -10.56 7.73
C ALA A 455 22.45 -9.64 6.50
N LYS A 456 22.79 -10.19 5.32
CA LYS A 456 22.83 -9.44 4.06
C LYS A 456 21.45 -9.31 3.41
N THR A 457 20.58 -10.27 3.62
CA THR A 457 19.20 -10.33 3.09
C THR A 457 18.19 -10.60 4.20
N LEU A 458 16.89 -10.38 3.96
CA LEU A 458 15.85 -10.73 4.93
C LEU A 458 15.80 -12.23 5.20
N SER A 459 16.05 -13.06 4.20
CA SER A 459 16.13 -14.53 4.40
C SER A 459 17.28 -14.91 5.35
N GLU A 460 18.43 -14.24 5.25
CA GLU A 460 19.50 -14.44 6.22
C GLU A 460 19.13 -13.93 7.61
N LEU A 461 18.41 -12.81 7.69
CA LEU A 461 17.92 -12.28 8.96
C LEU A 461 16.96 -13.28 9.64
N HIS A 462 16.03 -13.88 8.89
CA HIS A 462 15.15 -14.94 9.40
C HIS A 462 15.93 -16.15 9.94
N ALA A 463 17.05 -16.50 9.29
CA ALA A 463 17.86 -17.65 9.68
C ALA A 463 18.81 -17.38 10.85
N LYS A 464 19.32 -16.14 10.97
CA LYS A 464 20.37 -15.78 11.92
C LYS A 464 19.87 -15.11 13.19
N ALA A 465 18.68 -14.48 13.15
CA ALA A 465 18.18 -13.71 14.27
C ALA A 465 17.85 -14.60 15.47
N GLU A 466 18.43 -14.25 16.61
CA GLU A 466 18.12 -14.83 17.90
C GLU A 466 17.52 -13.77 18.82
N PHE A 467 16.48 -14.12 19.58
CA PHE A 467 15.88 -13.23 20.56
C PHE A 467 16.38 -13.50 21.96
N VAL A 468 16.66 -12.43 22.70
CA VAL A 468 16.87 -12.46 24.15
C VAL A 468 15.63 -11.87 24.81
N ARG A 469 15.00 -12.62 25.72
CA ARG A 469 13.93 -12.08 26.54
C ARG A 469 14.48 -11.12 27.58
N ILE A 470 13.83 -9.97 27.75
CA ILE A 470 14.19 -8.95 28.71
C ILE A 470 13.12 -8.79 29.80
N THR A 471 13.53 -8.22 30.93
CA THR A 471 12.63 -7.84 32.02
C THR A 471 12.11 -6.42 31.84
N GLY A 472 11.13 -5.98 32.66
CA GLY A 472 10.72 -4.58 32.69
C GLY A 472 11.86 -3.60 33.07
N ALA A 473 12.90 -4.09 33.77
CA ALA A 473 14.11 -3.30 34.00
C ALA A 473 14.95 -3.15 32.72
N GLY A 474 15.14 -4.24 31.96
CA GLY A 474 15.81 -4.20 30.67
C GLY A 474 15.07 -3.34 29.63
N LEU A 475 13.72 -3.32 29.67
CA LEU A 475 12.95 -2.41 28.84
C LEU A 475 13.22 -0.95 29.18
N ARG A 476 13.26 -0.59 30.47
CA ARG A 476 13.61 0.79 30.88
C ARG A 476 15.05 1.16 30.48
N GLU A 477 16.02 0.26 30.64
CA GLU A 477 17.39 0.42 30.16
C GLU A 477 17.47 0.66 28.65
N SER A 478 16.57 0.06 27.87
CA SER A 478 16.52 0.22 26.41
C SER A 478 16.03 1.60 25.95
N HIS A 479 15.36 2.34 26.81
CA HIS A 479 14.93 3.71 26.55
C HIS A 479 15.94 4.71 27.09
N VAL A 480 15.92 5.93 26.53
CA VAL A 480 16.71 7.04 27.08
C VAL A 480 16.34 7.25 28.55
N HIS A 481 17.35 7.24 29.42
CA HIS A 481 17.22 7.39 30.87
C HIS A 481 18.34 8.27 31.43
N ASP A 482 18.12 8.84 32.61
CA ASP A 482 19.06 9.68 33.33
C ASP A 482 19.57 10.94 32.60
N VAL A 483 18.87 11.37 31.55
CA VAL A 483 19.12 12.59 30.78
C VAL A 483 17.83 13.30 30.40
N THR A 484 17.88 14.62 30.27
CA THR A 484 16.78 15.40 29.68
C THR A 484 17.04 15.58 28.19
N ILE A 485 16.09 15.16 27.36
CA ILE A 485 16.19 15.33 25.91
C ILE A 485 16.04 16.82 25.58
N THR A 486 17.10 17.43 25.07
CA THR A 486 17.09 18.83 24.62
C THR A 486 16.80 18.98 23.13
N ARG A 487 17.01 17.90 22.36
CA ARG A 487 16.67 17.82 20.93
C ARG A 487 16.17 16.41 20.62
N GLU A 488 14.97 16.32 20.10
CA GLU A 488 14.37 15.05 19.68
C GLU A 488 15.09 14.46 18.45
N SER A 489 15.23 13.14 18.44
CA SER A 489 15.68 12.41 17.25
C SER A 489 14.50 12.11 16.34
N PRO A 490 14.63 12.14 15.01
CA PRO A 490 13.54 11.86 14.07
C PRO A 490 12.88 10.50 14.25
N ASN A 491 13.64 9.52 14.79
CA ASN A 491 13.20 8.15 15.02
C ASN A 491 12.91 7.83 16.50
N TYR A 492 13.04 8.83 17.37
CA TYR A 492 12.77 8.70 18.80
C TYR A 492 12.12 10.00 19.32
N PRO A 493 10.83 10.23 18.98
CA PRO A 493 10.10 11.40 19.49
C PRO A 493 9.81 11.26 20.98
N SER A 494 9.79 12.36 21.70
CA SER A 494 9.35 12.39 23.11
C SER A 494 7.91 11.86 23.21
N ARG A 495 7.67 10.98 24.17
CA ARG A 495 6.29 10.61 24.51
C ARG A 495 5.58 11.85 25.07
N VAL A 496 4.52 12.28 24.43
CA VAL A 496 3.62 13.35 24.91
C VAL A 496 2.76 12.82 26.06
#